data_b836b0f03515261d01a0da8638023039
#
_entry.id   b836b0f03515261d01a0da8638023039
#
_cell.length_a   1.000
_cell.length_b   1.000
_cell.length_c   1.000
_cell.angle_alpha   90.00
_cell.angle_beta   90.00
_cell.angle_gamma   90.00
#
_symmetry.space_group_name_H-M   'P 1'
#
loop_
_entity.id
_entity.type
_entity.pdbx_description
1 polymer ?
#
loop_
_entity_poly.entity_id
_entity_poly.type
_entity_poly.pdbx_seq_one_letter_code
_entity_poly.pdbx_strand_id
1 'polypeptide(L)'
;MAAWGERLAGVRGVLLDISGVLYDGGEGGGAAIAGSVEAVARLKRSRLKVRFCTNESQKSRGDLVQLLRRLGFDISEGEVTAPAPATCLILKERGLRPHLLVHDGVRSEFGQIDTSNPNCVVIADAGEDFSYQNMNKAFQVLMELEKPILFSLGKGRYYKETSGLMLDVGPYMKALEYACGIEAEVVGKPSPEFFKSALREMGVDASQQLLLLLWKDRN
;
A
#
# COMPACT_ATOMS: atom_id res chain seq x y z
N MET A 1 0.62 2.20 35.33
CA MET A 1 1.08 3.09 34.23
C MET A 1 2.59 3.04 33.98
N ALA A 2 3.40 2.51 34.89
CA ALA A 2 4.87 2.37 34.71
C ALA A 2 5.29 1.33 33.67
N ALA A 3 4.51 0.27 33.46
CA ALA A 3 4.88 -0.85 32.60
C ALA A 3 5.01 -0.54 31.08
N TRP A 4 4.40 0.53 30.58
CA TRP A 4 4.49 0.91 29.17
C TRP A 4 5.74 1.74 28.86
N GLY A 5 6.16 2.61 29.79
CA GLY A 5 7.36 3.44 29.61
C GLY A 5 8.65 2.60 29.50
N GLU A 6 8.75 1.53 30.30
CA GLU A 6 9.91 0.61 30.26
C GLU A 6 9.95 -0.24 28.98
N ARG A 7 8.78 -0.67 28.45
CA ARG A 7 8.69 -1.44 27.21
C ARG A 7 8.99 -0.62 25.96
N LEU A 8 8.85 0.69 26.02
CA LEU A 8 9.14 1.62 24.93
C LEU A 8 10.54 2.25 25.07
N ALA A 9 11.29 1.91 26.11
CA ALA A 9 12.65 2.37 26.28
C ALA A 9 13.51 1.89 25.10
N GLY A 10 14.06 2.83 24.34
CA GLY A 10 14.83 2.55 23.12
C GLY A 10 14.07 2.59 21.80
N VAL A 11 12.71 2.59 21.80
CA VAL A 11 11.93 2.77 20.59
C VAL A 11 12.15 4.18 20.03
N ARG A 12 12.52 4.28 18.75
CA ARG A 12 12.79 5.56 18.07
C ARG A 12 11.78 5.88 16.98
N GLY A 13 11.07 4.87 16.50
CA GLY A 13 10.09 5.03 15.43
C GLY A 13 8.86 4.17 15.59
N VAL A 14 7.77 4.60 15.00
CA VAL A 14 6.49 3.89 14.97
C VAL A 14 6.00 3.83 13.55
N LEU A 15 5.71 2.62 13.06
CA LEU A 15 4.96 2.39 11.82
C LEU A 15 3.52 2.06 12.19
N LEU A 16 2.59 2.86 11.71
CA LEU A 16 1.15 2.71 11.96
C LEU A 16 0.46 2.27 10.67
N ASP A 17 -0.38 1.26 10.76
CA ASP A 17 -1.36 0.99 9.72
C ASP A 17 -2.45 2.09 9.74
N ILE A 18 -3.16 2.22 8.64
CA ILE A 18 -4.18 3.25 8.46
C ILE A 18 -5.58 2.64 8.57
N SER A 19 -5.97 1.81 7.61
CA SER A 19 -7.30 1.18 7.57
C SER A 19 -7.46 0.15 8.68
N GLY A 20 -8.54 0.23 9.43
CA GLY A 20 -8.81 -0.63 10.60
C GLY A 20 -7.98 -0.31 11.85
N VAL A 21 -7.11 0.71 11.80
CA VAL A 21 -6.30 1.20 12.93
C VAL A 21 -6.60 2.67 13.24
N LEU A 22 -6.64 3.51 12.23
CA LEU A 22 -6.94 4.94 12.38
C LEU A 22 -8.40 5.24 12.06
N TYR A 23 -8.94 4.63 11.03
CA TYR A 23 -10.32 4.78 10.62
C TYR A 23 -10.88 3.48 10.05
N ASP A 24 -12.19 3.32 10.13
CA ASP A 24 -12.93 2.29 9.43
C ASP A 24 -13.54 2.87 8.17
N GLY A 25 -13.34 2.19 7.02
CA GLY A 25 -13.95 2.53 5.76
C GLY A 25 -15.46 2.31 5.78
N GLY A 26 -16.20 3.02 4.91
CA GLY A 26 -17.65 2.90 4.80
C GLY A 26 -18.25 4.00 3.94
N GLU A 27 -19.58 4.03 3.87
CA GLU A 27 -20.32 5.09 3.17
C GLU A 27 -19.88 6.49 3.65
N GLY A 28 -19.78 7.42 2.73
CA GLY A 28 -19.35 8.79 3.04
C GLY A 28 -17.86 8.98 3.36
N GLY A 29 -17.03 7.93 3.19
CA GLY A 29 -15.59 7.97 3.43
C GLY A 29 -15.17 7.39 4.78
N GLY A 30 -16.10 6.80 5.52
CA GLY A 30 -15.80 6.14 6.80
C GLY A 30 -15.75 7.07 8.00
N ALA A 31 -15.29 6.55 9.13
CA ALA A 31 -15.23 7.25 10.42
C ALA A 31 -13.90 6.97 11.14
N ALA A 32 -13.37 7.98 11.84
CA ALA A 32 -12.22 7.78 12.71
C ALA A 32 -12.55 6.81 13.86
N ILE A 33 -11.64 5.88 14.13
CA ILE A 33 -11.75 4.98 15.28
C ILE A 33 -11.60 5.83 16.55
N ALA A 34 -12.45 5.56 17.55
CA ALA A 34 -12.48 6.34 18.78
C ALA A 34 -11.11 6.45 19.44
N GLY A 35 -10.64 7.66 19.70
CA GLY A 35 -9.35 7.96 20.32
C GLY A 35 -8.14 7.93 19.36
N SER A 36 -8.29 7.50 18.11
CA SER A 36 -7.17 7.40 17.15
C SER A 36 -6.61 8.77 16.78
N VAL A 37 -7.46 9.78 16.58
CA VAL A 37 -7.04 11.16 16.27
C VAL A 37 -6.14 11.72 17.36
N GLU A 38 -6.58 11.58 18.64
CA GLU A 38 -5.79 12.02 19.78
C GLU A 38 -4.48 11.23 19.93
N ALA A 39 -4.54 9.91 19.73
CA ALA A 39 -3.36 9.05 19.79
C ALA A 39 -2.30 9.46 18.76
N VAL A 40 -2.69 9.71 17.51
CA VAL A 40 -1.80 10.21 16.46
C VAL A 40 -1.21 11.57 16.85
N ALA A 41 -2.05 12.50 17.32
CA ALA A 41 -1.59 13.82 17.75
C ALA A 41 -0.58 13.73 18.92
N ARG A 42 -0.77 12.81 19.86
CA ARG A 42 0.18 12.56 20.97
C ARG A 42 1.48 11.94 20.48
N LEU A 43 1.43 10.96 19.55
CA LEU A 43 2.61 10.36 18.95
C LEU A 43 3.45 11.40 18.18
N LYS A 44 2.81 12.25 17.39
CA LYS A 44 3.50 13.32 16.64
C LYS A 44 4.13 14.39 17.54
N ARG A 45 3.59 14.62 18.74
CA ARG A 45 4.21 15.50 19.74
C ARG A 45 5.32 14.83 20.55
N SER A 46 5.47 13.53 20.44
CA SER A 46 6.53 12.78 21.13
C SER A 46 7.88 12.91 20.41
N ARG A 47 8.91 12.26 20.95
CA ARG A 47 10.23 12.14 20.31
C ARG A 47 10.30 11.05 19.25
N LEU A 48 9.21 10.30 19.06
CA LEU A 48 9.15 9.20 18.10
C LEU A 48 8.98 9.74 16.68
N LYS A 49 9.70 9.13 15.75
CA LYS A 49 9.41 9.31 14.33
C LYS A 49 8.19 8.46 13.99
N VAL A 50 7.18 9.06 13.39
CA VAL A 50 5.92 8.39 13.06
C VAL A 50 5.78 8.30 11.55
N ARG A 51 5.38 7.13 11.04
CA ARG A 51 5.09 6.92 9.64
C ARG A 51 3.85 6.05 9.50
N PHE A 52 3.04 6.37 8.52
CA PHE A 52 1.79 5.69 8.23
C PHE A 52 1.99 4.76 7.04
N CYS A 53 1.65 3.48 7.22
CA CYS A 53 1.89 2.42 6.24
C CYS A 53 0.57 1.81 5.81
N THR A 54 0.21 1.90 4.55
CA THR A 54 -1.04 1.38 4.02
C THR A 54 -0.82 0.46 2.83
N ASN A 55 -1.75 -0.48 2.59
CA ASN A 55 -1.89 -1.21 1.32
C ASN A 55 -2.97 -0.60 0.42
N GLU A 56 -3.48 0.60 0.76
CA GLU A 56 -4.45 1.30 -0.08
C GLU A 56 -3.90 1.42 -1.52
N SER A 57 -4.66 0.93 -2.47
CA SER A 57 -4.30 0.91 -3.88
C SER A 57 -5.45 1.30 -4.81
N GLN A 58 -6.57 1.77 -4.24
CA GLN A 58 -7.67 2.38 -4.98
C GLN A 58 -7.69 3.90 -4.90
N LYS A 59 -6.88 4.51 -4.02
CA LYS A 59 -6.76 5.96 -3.84
C LYS A 59 -5.31 6.40 -3.92
N SER A 60 -5.08 7.58 -4.48
CA SER A 60 -3.78 8.25 -4.37
C SER A 60 -3.46 8.60 -2.91
N ARG A 61 -2.17 8.82 -2.61
CA ARG A 61 -1.78 9.31 -1.28
C ARG A 61 -2.44 10.67 -0.97
N GLY A 62 -2.55 11.53 -1.97
CA GLY A 62 -3.21 12.82 -1.83
C GLY A 62 -4.66 12.68 -1.40
N ASP A 63 -5.43 11.84 -2.07
CA ASP A 63 -6.84 11.59 -1.75
C ASP A 63 -7.01 10.94 -0.38
N LEU A 64 -6.15 9.97 -0.06
CA LEU A 64 -6.15 9.33 1.25
C LEU A 64 -5.86 10.34 2.37
N VAL A 65 -4.86 11.20 2.19
CA VAL A 65 -4.50 12.24 3.15
C VAL A 65 -5.62 13.27 3.30
N GLN A 66 -6.27 13.67 2.21
CA GLN A 66 -7.45 14.55 2.30
C GLN A 66 -8.59 13.90 3.08
N LEU A 67 -8.86 12.61 2.87
CA LEU A 67 -9.82 11.85 3.65
C LEU A 67 -9.46 11.88 5.15
N LEU A 68 -8.23 11.52 5.49
CA LEU A 68 -7.75 11.48 6.86
C LEU A 68 -7.85 12.87 7.55
N ARG A 69 -7.53 13.94 6.82
CA ARG A 69 -7.68 15.31 7.33
C ARG A 69 -9.14 15.68 7.62
N ARG A 70 -10.08 15.26 6.75
CA ARG A 70 -11.52 15.45 7.02
C ARG A 70 -11.98 14.69 8.27
N LEU A 71 -11.36 13.56 8.57
CA LEU A 71 -11.60 12.77 9.79
C LEU A 71 -10.89 13.32 11.02
N GLY A 72 -10.14 14.43 10.90
CA GLY A 72 -9.47 15.12 12.00
C GLY A 72 -8.00 14.77 12.22
N PHE A 73 -7.38 13.96 11.36
CA PHE A 73 -5.96 13.63 11.48
C PHE A 73 -5.07 14.71 10.86
N ASP A 74 -4.04 15.11 11.57
CA ASP A 74 -2.97 15.96 11.04
C ASP A 74 -1.88 15.07 10.42
N ILE A 75 -2.09 14.67 9.17
CA ILE A 75 -1.18 13.80 8.39
C ILE A 75 -0.89 14.47 7.05
N SER A 76 0.35 14.38 6.59
CA SER A 76 0.82 14.83 5.28
C SER A 76 1.19 13.65 4.37
N GLU A 77 1.22 13.87 3.06
CA GLU A 77 1.60 12.84 2.08
C GLU A 77 3.02 12.32 2.32
N GLY A 78 3.95 13.21 2.74
CA GLY A 78 5.32 12.84 3.06
C GLY A 78 5.45 11.88 4.25
N GLU A 79 4.40 11.72 5.07
CA GLU A 79 4.37 10.80 6.21
C GLU A 79 3.74 9.44 5.87
N VAL A 80 3.24 9.25 4.63
CA VAL A 80 2.54 8.03 4.19
C VAL A 80 3.43 7.22 3.25
N THR A 81 3.63 5.95 3.58
CA THR A 81 4.20 4.94 2.67
C THR A 81 3.06 4.09 2.12
N ALA A 82 2.97 4.01 0.80
CA ALA A 82 1.97 3.25 0.06
C ALA A 82 2.64 2.45 -1.07
N PRO A 83 2.01 1.37 -1.57
CA PRO A 83 2.64 0.50 -2.57
C PRO A 83 2.87 1.17 -3.92
N ALA A 84 1.98 2.05 -4.38
CA ALA A 84 2.10 2.66 -5.70
C ALA A 84 3.35 3.55 -5.82
N PRO A 85 3.65 4.49 -4.90
CA PRO A 85 4.90 5.23 -4.91
C PRO A 85 6.14 4.36 -4.79
N ALA A 86 6.10 3.33 -3.96
CA ALA A 86 7.21 2.38 -3.83
C ALA A 86 7.47 1.64 -5.14
N THR A 87 6.41 1.23 -5.84
CA THR A 87 6.51 0.62 -7.17
C THR A 87 7.10 1.60 -8.18
N CYS A 88 6.69 2.87 -8.17
CA CYS A 88 7.25 3.89 -9.07
C CYS A 88 8.77 4.06 -8.90
N LEU A 89 9.29 3.97 -7.68
CA LEU A 89 10.73 4.00 -7.44
C LEU A 89 11.42 2.79 -8.07
N ILE A 90 10.89 1.59 -7.86
CA ILE A 90 11.43 0.34 -8.45
C ILE A 90 11.42 0.41 -9.98
N LEU A 91 10.32 0.89 -10.57
CA LEU A 91 10.19 1.04 -12.02
C LEU A 91 11.25 1.98 -12.58
N LYS A 92 11.48 3.14 -11.94
CA LYS A 92 12.51 4.11 -12.33
C LYS A 92 13.92 3.54 -12.19
N GLU A 93 14.22 2.90 -11.06
CA GLU A 93 15.53 2.29 -10.80
C GLU A 93 15.89 1.20 -11.81
N ARG A 94 14.90 0.43 -12.26
CA ARG A 94 15.08 -0.68 -13.22
C ARG A 94 14.85 -0.29 -14.69
N GLY A 95 14.48 0.96 -14.98
CA GLY A 95 14.14 1.42 -16.33
C GLY A 95 12.93 0.70 -16.93
N LEU A 96 11.95 0.35 -16.09
CA LEU A 96 10.76 -0.40 -16.51
C LEU A 96 9.60 0.51 -16.90
N ARG A 97 8.86 0.07 -17.91
CA ARG A 97 7.66 0.73 -18.43
C ARG A 97 6.47 -0.23 -18.25
N PRO A 98 5.55 0.07 -17.34
CA PRO A 98 4.49 -0.86 -17.01
C PRO A 98 3.28 -0.76 -17.94
N HIS A 99 2.65 -1.89 -18.22
CA HIS A 99 1.20 -1.93 -18.45
C HIS A 99 0.52 -1.87 -17.09
N LEU A 100 -0.34 -0.86 -16.88
CA LEU A 100 -1.01 -0.62 -15.60
C LEU A 100 -2.42 -1.23 -15.60
N LEU A 101 -2.65 -2.20 -14.74
CA LEU A 101 -3.97 -2.72 -14.38
C LEU A 101 -4.26 -2.33 -12.93
N VAL A 102 -4.69 -1.10 -12.75
CA VAL A 102 -4.86 -0.43 -11.46
C VAL A 102 -6.14 0.41 -11.48
N HIS A 103 -6.72 0.64 -10.31
CA HIS A 103 -7.86 1.52 -10.15
C HIS A 103 -7.53 2.97 -10.60
N ASP A 104 -8.48 3.66 -11.22
CA ASP A 104 -8.28 5.02 -11.70
C ASP A 104 -7.87 6.00 -10.60
N GLY A 105 -8.36 5.82 -9.38
CA GLY A 105 -8.02 6.67 -8.24
C GLY A 105 -6.55 6.62 -7.82
N VAL A 106 -5.79 5.57 -8.19
CA VAL A 106 -4.36 5.49 -7.90
C VAL A 106 -3.49 5.79 -9.13
N ARG A 107 -4.09 5.88 -10.30
CA ARG A 107 -3.38 6.07 -11.58
C ARG A 107 -2.49 7.33 -11.59
N SER A 108 -2.92 8.38 -10.92
CA SER A 108 -2.16 9.64 -10.80
C SER A 108 -0.77 9.46 -10.16
N GLU A 109 -0.58 8.48 -9.29
CA GLU A 109 0.72 8.16 -8.68
C GLU A 109 1.77 7.74 -9.74
N PHE A 110 1.31 7.16 -10.85
CA PHE A 110 2.16 6.72 -11.98
C PHE A 110 2.35 7.79 -13.06
N GLY A 111 1.86 9.02 -12.87
CA GLY A 111 1.87 10.07 -13.89
C GLY A 111 3.28 10.49 -14.40
N GLN A 112 4.33 10.14 -13.65
CA GLN A 112 5.73 10.39 -14.04
C GLN A 112 6.44 9.13 -14.56
N ILE A 113 5.69 8.05 -14.81
CA ILE A 113 6.22 6.77 -15.33
C ILE A 113 5.86 6.68 -16.81
N ASP A 114 6.84 6.39 -17.64
CA ASP A 114 6.61 6.07 -19.04
C ASP A 114 5.91 4.71 -19.15
N THR A 115 4.74 4.69 -19.77
CA THR A 115 3.93 3.49 -20.00
C THR A 115 3.91 3.05 -21.46
N SER A 116 4.69 3.69 -22.32
CA SER A 116 4.81 3.33 -23.73
C SER A 116 5.59 2.02 -23.90
N ASN A 117 5.19 1.20 -24.87
CA ASN A 117 5.86 -0.10 -25.16
C ASN A 117 6.19 -0.87 -23.88
N PRO A 118 5.19 -1.36 -23.14
CA PRO A 118 5.38 -1.90 -21.80
C PRO A 118 6.29 -3.14 -21.82
N ASN A 119 7.20 -3.20 -20.83
CA ASN A 119 8.12 -4.31 -20.60
C ASN A 119 7.93 -4.96 -19.23
N CYS A 120 6.86 -4.62 -18.54
CA CYS A 120 6.37 -5.26 -17.31
C CYS A 120 4.87 -4.98 -17.15
N VAL A 121 4.25 -5.66 -16.20
CA VAL A 121 2.88 -5.41 -15.78
C VAL A 121 2.86 -5.02 -14.30
N VAL A 122 2.05 -4.02 -13.95
CA VAL A 122 1.74 -3.65 -12.57
C VAL A 122 0.25 -3.87 -12.34
N ILE A 123 -0.09 -4.69 -11.34
CA ILE A 123 -1.46 -4.97 -10.93
C ILE A 123 -1.69 -4.46 -9.49
N ALA A 124 -2.81 -3.80 -9.27
CA ALA A 124 -3.32 -3.40 -7.97
C ALA A 124 -4.79 -3.78 -7.84
N ASP A 125 -5.45 -3.46 -6.74
CA ASP A 125 -6.90 -3.60 -6.69
C ASP A 125 -7.53 -2.63 -7.69
N ALA A 126 -7.98 -3.17 -8.81
CA ALA A 126 -8.56 -2.42 -9.93
C ALA A 126 -10.11 -2.43 -9.91
N GLY A 127 -10.72 -3.05 -8.90
CA GLY A 127 -12.16 -3.13 -8.79
C GLY A 127 -12.82 -3.72 -10.05
N GLU A 128 -13.79 -3.01 -10.63
CA GLU A 128 -14.49 -3.46 -11.84
C GLU A 128 -13.60 -3.51 -13.09
N ASP A 129 -12.44 -2.82 -13.09
CA ASP A 129 -11.47 -2.91 -14.18
C ASP A 129 -10.78 -4.29 -14.26
N PHE A 130 -10.99 -5.18 -13.31
CA PHE A 130 -10.65 -6.61 -13.42
C PHE A 130 -11.62 -7.34 -14.38
N SER A 131 -11.87 -6.75 -15.51
CA SER A 131 -12.64 -7.39 -16.59
C SER A 131 -11.78 -8.45 -17.29
N TYR A 132 -12.47 -9.40 -17.97
CA TYR A 132 -11.77 -10.37 -18.82
C TYR A 132 -10.85 -9.67 -19.83
N GLN A 133 -11.31 -8.59 -20.46
CA GLN A 133 -10.55 -7.86 -21.47
C GLN A 133 -9.23 -7.29 -20.89
N ASN A 134 -9.30 -6.65 -19.75
CA ASN A 134 -8.15 -6.03 -19.11
C ASN A 134 -7.16 -7.08 -18.56
N MET A 135 -7.68 -8.14 -17.94
CA MET A 135 -6.86 -9.27 -17.49
C MET A 135 -6.17 -9.96 -18.66
N ASN A 136 -6.90 -10.19 -19.77
CA ASN A 136 -6.34 -10.79 -20.97
C ASN A 136 -5.30 -9.88 -21.64
N LYS A 137 -5.47 -8.56 -21.60
CA LYS A 137 -4.46 -7.62 -22.09
C LYS A 137 -3.16 -7.68 -21.26
N ALA A 138 -3.28 -7.71 -19.93
CA ALA A 138 -2.13 -7.87 -19.03
C ALA A 138 -1.40 -9.21 -19.29
N PHE A 139 -2.15 -10.29 -19.46
CA PHE A 139 -1.63 -11.60 -19.84
C PHE A 139 -0.87 -11.55 -21.16
N GLN A 140 -1.44 -10.96 -22.22
CA GLN A 140 -0.79 -10.85 -23.54
C GLN A 140 0.53 -10.08 -23.44
N VAL A 141 0.56 -8.96 -22.71
CA VAL A 141 1.80 -8.21 -22.50
C VAL A 141 2.89 -9.09 -21.84
N LEU A 142 2.52 -9.85 -20.80
CA LEU A 142 3.49 -10.75 -20.14
C LEU A 142 3.99 -11.86 -21.08
N MET A 143 3.12 -12.44 -21.90
CA MET A 143 3.48 -13.52 -22.82
C MET A 143 4.33 -13.08 -24.02
N GLU A 144 4.27 -11.81 -24.38
CA GLU A 144 5.13 -11.23 -25.44
C GLU A 144 6.55 -10.92 -24.96
N LEU A 145 6.81 -10.94 -23.66
CA LEU A 145 8.10 -10.62 -23.07
C LEU A 145 8.98 -11.87 -22.92
N GLU A 146 10.23 -11.76 -23.30
CA GLU A 146 11.22 -12.82 -23.08
C GLU A 146 11.46 -13.08 -21.58
N LYS A 147 11.40 -12.02 -20.77
CA LYS A 147 11.53 -12.07 -19.31
C LYS A 147 10.34 -11.32 -18.68
N PRO A 148 9.19 -11.98 -18.54
CA PRO A 148 8.01 -11.35 -18.01
C PRO A 148 8.20 -10.96 -16.54
N ILE A 149 7.85 -9.73 -16.21
CA ILE A 149 7.88 -9.18 -14.84
C ILE A 149 6.47 -8.71 -14.48
N LEU A 150 5.94 -9.26 -13.40
CA LEU A 150 4.67 -8.87 -12.81
C LEU A 150 4.90 -8.29 -11.42
N PHE A 151 4.52 -7.03 -11.22
CA PHE A 151 4.44 -6.41 -9.89
C PHE A 151 3.00 -6.46 -9.40
N SER A 152 2.82 -6.80 -8.12
CA SER A 152 1.54 -6.68 -7.44
C SER A 152 1.66 -5.75 -6.24
N LEU A 153 0.74 -4.80 -6.13
CA LEU A 153 0.71 -3.83 -5.04
C LEU A 153 0.17 -4.41 -3.73
N GLY A 154 -0.27 -5.64 -3.75
CA GLY A 154 -0.75 -6.40 -2.61
C GLY A 154 -0.88 -7.87 -2.94
N LYS A 155 -1.27 -8.66 -1.94
CA LYS A 155 -1.59 -10.08 -2.08
C LYS A 155 -2.80 -10.51 -1.26
N GLY A 156 -3.62 -9.53 -0.86
CA GLY A 156 -4.86 -9.77 -0.13
C GLY A 156 -5.79 -10.69 -0.91
N ARG A 157 -6.47 -11.58 -0.21
CA ARG A 157 -7.40 -12.54 -0.82
C ARG A 157 -8.77 -11.91 -1.04
N TYR A 158 -9.23 -11.17 -0.05
CA TYR A 158 -10.52 -10.46 -0.04
C TYR A 158 -10.52 -9.42 1.08
N TYR A 159 -11.44 -8.48 1.00
CA TYR A 159 -11.72 -7.51 2.05
C TYR A 159 -13.23 -7.40 2.28
N LYS A 160 -13.63 -6.72 3.33
CA LYS A 160 -15.04 -6.56 3.67
C LYS A 160 -15.47 -5.13 3.40
N GLU A 161 -16.55 -4.99 2.64
CA GLU A 161 -17.30 -3.75 2.46
C GLU A 161 -18.70 -3.85 3.05
N THR A 162 -19.47 -2.77 3.00
CA THR A 162 -20.87 -2.74 3.43
C THR A 162 -21.74 -3.69 2.61
N SER A 163 -21.42 -3.89 1.32
CA SER A 163 -22.08 -4.80 0.40
C SER A 163 -21.74 -6.28 0.60
N GLY A 164 -20.68 -6.60 1.37
CA GLY A 164 -20.23 -7.96 1.61
C GLY A 164 -18.72 -8.16 1.43
N LEU A 165 -18.32 -9.40 1.14
CA LEU A 165 -16.92 -9.75 0.85
C LEU A 165 -16.60 -9.45 -0.61
N MET A 166 -15.52 -8.74 -0.84
CA MET A 166 -14.99 -8.38 -2.14
C MET A 166 -13.64 -9.04 -2.37
N LEU A 167 -13.39 -9.52 -3.59
CA LEU A 167 -12.07 -10.01 -3.95
C LEU A 167 -11.07 -8.87 -3.94
N ASP A 168 -9.91 -9.10 -3.33
CA ASP A 168 -8.75 -8.21 -3.41
C ASP A 168 -7.86 -8.60 -4.61
N VAL A 169 -6.74 -7.93 -4.80
CA VAL A 169 -5.79 -8.14 -5.91
C VAL A 169 -5.20 -9.55 -5.99
N GLY A 170 -5.06 -10.26 -4.87
CA GLY A 170 -4.39 -11.56 -4.80
C GLY A 170 -4.94 -12.63 -5.76
N PRO A 171 -6.25 -12.87 -5.82
CA PRO A 171 -6.84 -13.79 -6.80
C PRO A 171 -6.50 -13.47 -8.26
N TYR A 172 -6.52 -12.20 -8.64
CA TYR A 172 -6.19 -11.75 -9.99
C TYR A 172 -4.69 -11.85 -10.28
N MET A 173 -3.85 -11.54 -9.29
CA MET A 173 -2.41 -11.78 -9.34
C MET A 173 -2.12 -13.27 -9.59
N LYS A 174 -2.76 -14.16 -8.81
CA LYS A 174 -2.61 -15.61 -8.96
C LYS A 174 -3.09 -16.13 -10.31
N ALA A 175 -4.12 -15.52 -10.88
CA ALA A 175 -4.57 -15.88 -12.23
C ALA A 175 -3.48 -15.59 -13.28
N LEU A 176 -2.82 -14.42 -13.22
CA LEU A 176 -1.71 -14.08 -14.12
C LEU A 176 -0.47 -14.93 -13.86
N GLU A 177 -0.11 -15.17 -12.59
CA GLU A 177 0.99 -16.07 -12.23
C GLU A 177 0.80 -17.47 -12.82
N TYR A 178 -0.40 -18.02 -12.65
CA TYR A 178 -0.73 -19.35 -13.16
C TYR A 178 -0.69 -19.41 -14.68
N ALA A 179 -1.28 -18.41 -15.34
CA ALA A 179 -1.38 -18.39 -16.80
C ALA A 179 -0.01 -18.17 -17.49
N CYS A 180 0.88 -17.39 -16.88
CA CYS A 180 2.19 -17.06 -17.44
C CYS A 180 3.32 -17.97 -16.90
N GLY A 181 3.07 -18.78 -15.87
CA GLY A 181 4.10 -19.61 -15.24
C GLY A 181 5.19 -18.82 -14.51
N ILE A 182 4.83 -17.67 -13.91
CA ILE A 182 5.75 -16.76 -13.23
C ILE A 182 5.28 -16.51 -11.78
N GLU A 183 6.16 -15.90 -10.98
CA GLU A 183 5.80 -15.37 -9.66
C GLU A 183 5.81 -13.84 -9.69
N ALA A 184 4.83 -13.20 -9.05
CA ALA A 184 4.75 -11.76 -8.94
C ALA A 184 5.69 -11.22 -7.84
N GLU A 185 6.33 -10.09 -8.12
CA GLU A 185 7.01 -9.29 -7.11
C GLU A 185 5.96 -8.47 -6.34
N VAL A 186 5.72 -8.84 -5.07
CA VAL A 186 4.76 -8.13 -4.20
C VAL A 186 5.44 -6.94 -3.55
N VAL A 187 4.93 -5.73 -3.79
CA VAL A 187 5.51 -4.48 -3.29
C VAL A 187 4.87 -4.01 -1.98
N GLY A 188 3.57 -4.26 -1.78
CA GLY A 188 2.86 -3.88 -0.54
C GLY A 188 3.21 -4.76 0.67
N LYS A 189 2.64 -4.40 1.85
CA LYS A 189 2.73 -5.24 3.06
C LYS A 189 2.25 -6.68 2.76
N PRO A 190 2.87 -7.72 3.27
CA PRO A 190 3.97 -7.77 4.23
C PRO A 190 5.38 -7.82 3.60
N SER A 191 5.58 -7.30 2.39
CA SER A 191 6.89 -7.32 1.73
C SER A 191 7.96 -6.64 2.61
N PRO A 192 9.13 -7.28 2.84
CA PRO A 192 10.24 -6.65 3.54
C PRO A 192 10.69 -5.34 2.90
N GLU A 193 10.66 -5.26 1.58
CA GLU A 193 11.09 -4.06 0.83
C GLU A 193 10.18 -2.86 1.10
N PHE A 194 8.87 -3.11 1.30
CA PHE A 194 7.94 -2.07 1.72
C PHE A 194 8.35 -1.44 3.07
N PHE A 195 8.68 -2.27 4.06
CA PHE A 195 9.10 -1.78 5.37
C PHE A 195 10.49 -1.13 5.33
N LYS A 196 11.42 -1.67 4.54
CA LYS A 196 12.73 -1.03 4.32
C LYS A 196 12.58 0.36 3.70
N SER A 197 11.66 0.53 2.74
CA SER A 197 11.36 1.84 2.16
C SER A 197 10.82 2.79 3.23
N ALA A 198 9.85 2.36 4.03
CA ALA A 198 9.30 3.16 5.12
C ALA A 198 10.37 3.61 6.13
N LEU A 199 11.29 2.71 6.52
CA LEU A 199 12.39 3.02 7.42
C LEU A 199 13.37 4.03 6.81
N ARG A 200 13.72 3.83 5.54
CA ARG A 200 14.61 4.73 4.78
C ARG A 200 14.03 6.15 4.72
N GLU A 201 12.73 6.27 4.42
CA GLU A 201 12.01 7.54 4.38
C GLU A 201 11.90 8.21 5.75
N MET A 202 11.90 7.44 6.84
CA MET A 202 11.97 7.94 8.21
C MET A 202 13.38 8.36 8.64
N GLY A 203 14.42 7.92 7.92
CA GLY A 203 15.80 8.05 8.36
C GLY A 203 16.05 7.29 9.69
N VAL A 204 15.50 6.07 9.80
CA VAL A 204 15.67 5.17 10.95
C VAL A 204 16.36 3.91 10.45
N ASP A 205 17.40 3.48 11.16
CA ASP A 205 18.07 2.21 10.87
C ASP A 205 17.22 1.04 11.35
N ALA A 206 17.17 -0.04 10.56
CA ALA A 206 16.44 -1.26 10.89
C ALA A 206 16.94 -1.95 12.18
N SER A 207 18.19 -1.68 12.61
CA SER A 207 18.73 -2.13 13.88
C SER A 207 18.19 -1.39 15.11
N GLN A 208 17.54 -0.24 14.91
CA GLN A 208 16.92 0.54 15.99
C GLN A 208 15.57 -0.07 16.37
N GLN A 209 15.23 -0.02 17.65
CA GLN A 209 13.95 -0.54 18.12
C GLN A 209 12.78 0.24 17.46
N LEU A 210 11.96 -0.52 16.77
CA LEU A 210 10.79 -0.03 16.04
C LEU A 210 9.53 -0.67 16.62
N LEU A 211 8.52 0.14 16.86
CA LEU A 211 7.18 -0.35 17.21
C LEU A 211 6.34 -0.44 15.94
N LEU A 212 5.94 -1.66 15.58
CA LEU A 212 5.01 -1.94 14.50
C LEU A 212 3.60 -2.07 15.09
N LEU A 213 2.72 -1.14 14.77
CA LEU A 213 1.30 -1.23 15.05
C LEU A 213 0.57 -1.51 13.75
N LEU A 214 0.56 -2.79 13.38
CA LEU A 214 -0.16 -3.30 12.24
C LEU A 214 -1.45 -3.96 12.72
N TRP A 215 -2.53 -3.71 12.03
CA TRP A 215 -3.73 -4.51 12.15
C TRP A 215 -3.38 -5.93 11.64
N LYS A 216 -3.73 -6.93 12.43
CA LYS A 216 -3.63 -8.31 11.97
C LYS A 216 -4.78 -8.54 11.00
N ASP A 217 -4.48 -8.72 9.71
CA ASP A 217 -5.47 -9.14 8.75
C ASP A 217 -6.22 -10.35 9.32
N ARG A 218 -7.53 -10.22 9.45
CA ARG A 218 -8.40 -11.32 9.87
C ARG A 218 -8.62 -12.24 8.65
N ASN A 219 -7.56 -12.90 8.21
CA ASN A 219 -7.60 -13.94 7.19
C ASN A 219 -6.92 -15.19 7.69
#